data_895f19eb3d752b40a3808c8989620c5a
#
_entry.id   895f19eb3d752b40a3808c8989620c5a
#
_cell.length_a   1.000
_cell.length_b   1.000
_cell.length_c   1.000
_cell.angle_alpha   90.00
_cell.angle_beta   90.00
_cell.angle_gamma   90.00
#
_symmetry.space_group_name_H-M   'P 1'
#
loop_
_entity.id
_entity.type
_entity.pdbx_description
1 polymer ?
#
loop_
_entity_poly.entity_id
_entity_poly.type
_entity_poly.pdbx_seq_one_letter_code
_entity_poly.pdbx_strand_id
1 'polypeptide(L)'
;MNSKRKYLSIVTFLLLYLAAWSQKANCNFNPTQFENELQKYIVDNVRLTPQESAKFFPLYKEMRAKQRYWFQRDKQNRKSNPNDSRACERAVRQHDENEIQLKKIQQAYHNKFLKILPANKVYQIIKAEEEFHRKKFRRAVKNKR
;
A
#
# COMPACT_ATOMS: atom_id res chain seq x y z
N MET A 1 -23.38 48.72 -27.80
CA MET A 1 -22.30 47.79 -28.15
C MET A 1 -21.48 47.29 -26.92
N ASN A 2 -21.73 47.77 -25.70
CA ASN A 2 -20.94 47.40 -24.49
C ASN A 2 -21.50 46.27 -23.62
N SER A 3 -22.77 45.87 -23.81
CA SER A 3 -23.37 44.81 -22.98
C SER A 3 -22.84 43.43 -23.33
N LYS A 4 -22.73 43.09 -24.61
CA LYS A 4 -22.24 41.75 -25.06
C LYS A 4 -20.78 41.45 -24.63
N ARG A 5 -19.92 42.46 -24.56
CA ARG A 5 -18.53 42.32 -24.08
C ARG A 5 -18.45 42.01 -22.58
N LYS A 6 -19.36 42.58 -21.76
CA LYS A 6 -19.41 42.29 -20.31
C LYS A 6 -19.87 40.87 -20.03
N TYR A 7 -20.84 40.34 -20.78
CA TYR A 7 -21.28 38.96 -20.63
C TYR A 7 -20.22 37.96 -21.09
N LEU A 8 -19.47 38.25 -22.15
CA LEU A 8 -18.38 37.40 -22.62
C LEU A 8 -17.27 37.28 -21.58
N SER A 9 -16.94 38.40 -20.91
CA SER A 9 -15.94 38.39 -19.82
C SER A 9 -16.39 37.61 -18.58
N ILE A 10 -17.66 37.65 -18.22
CA ILE A 10 -18.22 36.89 -17.07
C ILE A 10 -18.26 35.42 -17.37
N VAL A 11 -18.62 35.03 -18.60
CA VAL A 11 -18.65 33.60 -19.00
C VAL A 11 -17.26 33.01 -19.04
N THR A 12 -16.25 33.72 -19.50
CA THR A 12 -14.85 33.26 -19.48
C THR A 12 -14.30 33.12 -18.06
N PHE A 13 -14.66 34.01 -17.12
CA PHE A 13 -14.30 33.90 -15.71
C PHE A 13 -14.99 32.71 -15.04
N LEU A 14 -16.25 32.43 -15.35
CA LEU A 14 -17.00 31.28 -14.83
C LEU A 14 -16.45 29.96 -15.33
N LEU A 15 -16.01 29.87 -16.59
CA LEU A 15 -15.38 28.69 -17.15
C LEU A 15 -13.99 28.39 -16.54
N LEU A 16 -13.22 29.43 -16.21
CA LEU A 16 -11.94 29.30 -15.50
C LEU A 16 -12.13 28.86 -14.05
N TYR A 17 -13.21 29.28 -13.38
CA TYR A 17 -13.56 28.85 -12.03
C TYR A 17 -13.96 27.37 -11.99
N LEU A 18 -14.70 26.88 -12.98
CA LEU A 18 -15.09 25.46 -13.07
C LEU A 18 -13.90 24.55 -13.37
N ALA A 19 -12.89 25.02 -14.11
CA ALA A 19 -11.66 24.27 -14.37
C ALA A 19 -10.79 24.09 -13.11
N ALA A 20 -10.82 25.06 -12.18
CA ALA A 20 -10.07 24.98 -10.92
C ALA A 20 -10.63 23.94 -9.93
N TRP A 21 -11.90 23.55 -10.05
CA TRP A 21 -12.54 22.53 -9.18
C TRP A 21 -12.36 21.10 -9.69
N SER A 22 -11.78 20.90 -10.87
CA SER A 22 -11.55 19.56 -11.46
C SER A 22 -10.20 18.95 -11.10
N GLN A 23 -9.43 19.54 -10.19
CA GLN A 23 -8.28 18.85 -9.62
C GLN A 23 -8.75 17.80 -8.60
N LYS A 24 -9.29 16.68 -9.10
CA LYS A 24 -9.32 15.43 -8.33
C LYS A 24 -7.88 15.18 -7.89
N ALA A 25 -7.64 15.24 -6.58
CA ALA A 25 -6.40 14.79 -6.00
C ALA A 25 -6.21 13.32 -6.41
N ASN A 26 -5.51 13.11 -7.50
CA ASN A 26 -5.01 11.78 -7.89
C ASN A 26 -4.00 11.40 -6.80
N CYS A 27 -4.46 10.71 -5.77
CA CYS A 27 -3.60 9.97 -4.86
C CYS A 27 -2.99 8.84 -5.69
N ASN A 28 -2.06 9.16 -6.58
CA ASN A 28 -1.25 8.17 -7.29
C ASN A 28 -0.39 7.47 -6.24
N PHE A 29 -0.89 6.33 -5.75
CA PHE A 29 -0.09 5.44 -4.92
C PHE A 29 1.13 5.00 -5.73
N ASN A 30 2.32 5.43 -5.29
CA ASN A 30 3.59 5.01 -5.86
C ASN A 30 4.16 3.84 -5.03
N PRO A 31 4.12 2.60 -5.54
CA PRO A 31 4.61 1.43 -4.80
C PRO A 31 6.09 1.53 -4.44
N THR A 32 6.92 2.06 -5.33
CA THR A 32 8.37 2.20 -5.12
C THR A 32 8.66 3.20 -4.00
N GLN A 33 8.00 4.35 -4.02
CA GLN A 33 8.12 5.35 -2.95
C GLN A 33 7.68 4.77 -1.60
N PHE A 34 6.56 4.05 -1.59
CA PHE A 34 6.06 3.39 -0.38
C PHE A 34 7.06 2.38 0.19
N GLU A 35 7.66 1.54 -0.66
CA GLU A 35 8.67 0.58 -0.24
C GLU A 35 9.94 1.25 0.29
N ASN A 36 10.41 2.33 -0.36
CA ASN A 36 11.58 3.09 0.10
C ASN A 36 11.32 3.75 1.46
N GLU A 37 10.15 4.36 1.66
CA GLU A 37 9.76 4.96 2.94
C GLU A 37 9.64 3.89 4.04
N LEU A 38 9.11 2.71 3.74
CA LEU A 38 9.03 1.60 4.69
C LEU A 38 10.42 1.10 5.08
N GLN A 39 11.34 0.91 4.11
CA GLN A 39 12.70 0.50 4.39
C GLN A 39 13.42 1.51 5.29
N LYS A 40 13.32 2.80 4.94
CA LYS A 40 13.87 3.89 5.77
C LYS A 40 13.27 3.85 7.19
N TYR A 41 11.95 3.70 7.30
CA TYR A 41 11.27 3.63 8.60
C TYR A 41 11.77 2.46 9.45
N ILE A 42 11.97 1.29 8.85
CA ILE A 42 12.53 0.12 9.56
C ILE A 42 13.94 0.40 10.04
N VAL A 43 14.83 0.93 9.18
CA VAL A 43 16.22 1.26 9.55
C VAL A 43 16.27 2.21 10.73
N ASP A 44 15.49 3.31 10.65
CA ASP A 44 15.50 4.38 11.66
C ASP A 44 14.96 3.89 13.03
N ASN A 45 13.88 3.09 13.03
CA ASN A 45 13.24 2.65 14.27
C ASN A 45 13.93 1.45 14.93
N VAL A 46 14.50 0.54 14.13
CA VAL A 46 15.19 -0.66 14.65
C VAL A 46 16.68 -0.42 14.84
N ARG A 47 17.19 0.70 14.30
CA ARG A 47 18.62 1.03 14.29
C ARG A 47 19.47 -0.07 13.68
N LEU A 48 19.05 -0.49 12.46
CA LEU A 48 19.83 -1.47 11.72
C LEU A 48 21.14 -0.84 11.26
N THR A 49 22.24 -1.55 11.49
CA THR A 49 23.54 -1.15 10.94
C THR A 49 23.57 -1.31 9.43
N PRO A 50 24.48 -0.65 8.69
CA PRO A 50 24.63 -0.87 7.25
C PRO A 50 24.86 -2.34 6.88
N GLN A 51 25.61 -3.08 7.68
CA GLN A 51 25.89 -4.50 7.46
C GLN A 51 24.63 -5.37 7.67
N GLU A 52 23.86 -5.10 8.72
CA GLU A 52 22.58 -5.78 8.97
C GLU A 52 21.57 -5.49 7.85
N SER A 53 21.47 -4.23 7.45
CA SER A 53 20.60 -3.79 6.36
C SER A 53 20.96 -4.48 5.03
N ALA A 54 22.26 -4.58 4.71
CA ALA A 54 22.75 -5.25 3.50
C ALA A 54 22.38 -6.74 3.45
N LYS A 55 22.31 -7.43 4.60
CA LYS A 55 21.89 -8.83 4.70
C LYS A 55 20.37 -8.99 4.70
N PHE A 56 19.66 -8.09 5.36
CA PHE A 56 18.22 -8.18 5.59
C PHE A 56 17.39 -7.81 4.35
N PHE A 57 17.64 -6.65 3.74
CA PHE A 57 16.76 -6.14 2.68
C PHE A 57 16.68 -6.99 1.41
N PRO A 58 17.70 -7.72 0.95
CA PRO A 58 17.54 -8.65 -0.17
C PRO A 58 16.49 -9.73 0.12
N LEU A 59 16.53 -10.35 1.30
CA LEU A 59 15.54 -11.35 1.74
C LEU A 59 14.15 -10.74 1.95
N TYR A 60 14.09 -9.54 2.50
CA TYR A 60 12.84 -8.81 2.68
C TYR A 60 12.16 -8.50 1.34
N LYS A 61 12.92 -8.02 0.35
CA LYS A 61 12.41 -7.76 -1.00
C LYS A 61 11.92 -9.03 -1.68
N GLU A 62 12.64 -10.16 -1.51
CA GLU A 62 12.21 -11.46 -2.02
C GLU A 62 10.88 -11.91 -1.39
N MET A 63 10.73 -11.77 -0.07
CA MET A 63 9.48 -12.02 0.63
C MET A 63 8.34 -11.19 0.04
N ARG A 64 8.55 -9.87 -0.08
CA ARG A 64 7.54 -8.94 -0.61
C ARG A 64 7.17 -9.26 -2.07
N ALA A 65 8.12 -9.70 -2.89
CA ALA A 65 7.87 -10.13 -4.26
C ALA A 65 6.93 -11.36 -4.30
N LYS A 66 7.18 -12.36 -3.45
CA LYS A 66 6.31 -13.56 -3.34
C LYS A 66 4.92 -13.21 -2.82
N GLN A 67 4.81 -12.31 -1.85
CA GLN A 67 3.52 -11.87 -1.32
C GLN A 67 2.69 -11.12 -2.37
N ARG A 68 3.31 -10.32 -3.25
CA ARG A 68 2.60 -9.56 -4.30
C ARG A 68 1.73 -10.44 -5.19
N TYR A 69 2.18 -11.65 -5.52
CA TYR A 69 1.40 -12.60 -6.30
C TYR A 69 0.06 -12.93 -5.62
N TRP A 70 0.09 -13.25 -4.33
CA TRP A 70 -1.09 -13.61 -3.55
C TRP A 70 -2.02 -12.42 -3.31
N PHE A 71 -1.48 -11.23 -3.08
CA PHE A 71 -2.27 -10.00 -2.99
C PHE A 71 -2.99 -9.66 -4.29
N GLN A 72 -2.35 -9.85 -5.43
CA GLN A 72 -2.98 -9.63 -6.73
C GLN A 72 -4.12 -10.62 -6.96
N ARG A 73 -3.92 -11.88 -6.60
CA ARG A 73 -4.93 -12.94 -6.69
C ARG A 73 -6.14 -12.64 -5.79
N ASP A 74 -5.91 -12.21 -4.55
CA ASP A 74 -6.98 -11.79 -3.64
C ASP A 74 -7.76 -10.60 -4.19
N LYS A 75 -7.09 -9.62 -4.78
CA LYS A 75 -7.75 -8.47 -5.43
C LYS A 75 -8.67 -8.87 -6.59
N GLN A 76 -8.34 -9.92 -7.33
CA GLN A 76 -9.20 -10.43 -8.40
C GLN A 76 -10.48 -11.10 -7.84
N ASN A 77 -10.36 -11.83 -6.73
CA ASN A 77 -11.47 -12.49 -6.06
C ASN A 77 -12.54 -11.50 -5.55
N ARG A 78 -12.12 -10.30 -5.12
CA ARG A 78 -13.05 -9.23 -4.68
C ARG A 78 -13.98 -8.70 -5.77
N LYS A 79 -13.78 -9.11 -7.02
CA LYS A 79 -14.64 -8.75 -8.17
C LYS A 79 -15.77 -9.76 -8.42
N SER A 80 -15.92 -10.78 -7.56
CA SER A 80 -16.99 -11.76 -7.67
C SER A 80 -18.38 -11.10 -7.57
N ASN A 81 -19.33 -11.58 -8.37
CA ASN A 81 -20.70 -11.08 -8.33
C ASN A 81 -21.36 -11.45 -6.98
N PRO A 82 -21.76 -10.48 -6.14
CA PRO A 82 -22.34 -10.75 -4.82
C PRO A 82 -23.71 -11.45 -4.88
N ASN A 83 -24.37 -11.43 -6.04
CA ASN A 83 -25.66 -12.10 -6.24
C ASN A 83 -25.52 -13.57 -6.68
N ASP A 84 -24.30 -14.04 -6.98
CA ASP A 84 -24.02 -15.44 -7.28
C ASP A 84 -23.44 -16.14 -6.05
N SER A 85 -24.27 -16.91 -5.35
CA SER A 85 -23.87 -17.62 -4.12
C SER A 85 -22.68 -18.57 -4.33
N ARG A 86 -22.62 -19.27 -5.47
CA ARG A 86 -21.51 -20.18 -5.79
C ARG A 86 -20.22 -19.42 -6.07
N ALA A 87 -20.31 -18.26 -6.74
CA ALA A 87 -19.15 -17.39 -6.93
C ALA A 87 -18.65 -16.82 -5.61
N CYS A 88 -19.55 -16.43 -4.70
CA CYS A 88 -19.20 -15.95 -3.37
C CYS A 88 -18.53 -17.05 -2.54
N GLU A 89 -19.04 -18.28 -2.53
CA GLU A 89 -18.41 -19.40 -1.82
C GLU A 89 -16.99 -19.67 -2.33
N ARG A 90 -16.79 -19.70 -3.66
CA ARG A 90 -15.44 -19.86 -4.23
C ARG A 90 -14.51 -18.71 -3.83
N ALA A 91 -15.01 -17.48 -3.81
CA ALA A 91 -14.23 -16.31 -3.43
C ALA A 91 -13.78 -16.37 -1.96
N VAL A 92 -14.66 -16.83 -1.05
CA VAL A 92 -14.30 -17.01 0.38
C VAL A 92 -13.19 -18.06 0.52
N ARG A 93 -13.38 -19.26 -0.06
CA ARG A 93 -12.36 -20.31 0.00
C ARG A 93 -11.03 -19.88 -0.60
N GLN A 94 -11.05 -19.14 -1.70
CA GLN A 94 -9.84 -18.62 -2.32
C GLN A 94 -9.18 -17.53 -1.48
N HIS A 95 -9.96 -16.69 -0.82
CA HIS A 95 -9.44 -15.68 0.12
C HIS A 95 -8.70 -16.36 1.27
N ASP A 96 -9.33 -17.34 1.92
CA ASP A 96 -8.73 -18.09 3.03
C ASP A 96 -7.41 -18.77 2.60
N GLU A 97 -7.40 -19.43 1.43
CA GLU A 97 -6.19 -20.05 0.89
C GLU A 97 -5.09 -19.03 0.63
N ASN A 98 -5.42 -17.86 0.05
CA ASN A 98 -4.45 -16.79 -0.18
C ASN A 98 -3.84 -16.28 1.13
N GLU A 99 -4.66 -16.07 2.19
CA GLU A 99 -4.18 -15.66 3.52
C GLU A 99 -3.26 -16.70 4.16
N ILE A 100 -3.60 -17.99 4.04
CA ILE A 100 -2.74 -19.08 4.50
C ILE A 100 -1.38 -19.06 3.78
N GLN A 101 -1.37 -18.89 2.46
CA GLN A 101 -0.13 -18.82 1.69
C GLN A 101 0.71 -17.59 2.06
N LEU A 102 0.08 -16.42 2.27
CA LEU A 102 0.76 -15.23 2.75
C LEU A 102 1.43 -15.47 4.12
N LYS A 103 0.74 -16.14 5.04
CA LYS A 103 1.29 -16.47 6.37
C LYS A 103 2.43 -17.48 6.28
N LYS A 104 2.33 -18.51 5.43
CA LYS A 104 3.43 -19.46 5.18
C LYS A 104 4.68 -18.76 4.64
N ILE A 105 4.51 -17.82 3.70
CA ILE A 105 5.62 -17.02 3.19
C ILE A 105 6.24 -16.18 4.31
N GLN A 106 5.44 -15.47 5.10
CA GLN A 106 5.95 -14.69 6.24
C GLN A 106 6.75 -15.55 7.20
N GLN A 107 6.21 -16.68 7.61
CA GLN A 107 6.88 -17.62 8.52
C GLN A 107 8.23 -18.08 7.97
N ALA A 108 8.27 -18.51 6.70
CA ALA A 108 9.49 -18.96 6.05
C ALA A 108 10.59 -17.88 6.04
N TYR A 109 10.21 -16.61 5.77
CA TYR A 109 11.16 -15.51 5.76
C TYR A 109 11.52 -15.01 7.15
N HIS A 110 10.61 -14.99 8.11
CA HIS A 110 10.94 -14.71 9.50
C HIS A 110 12.00 -15.69 10.02
N ASN A 111 11.89 -16.97 9.69
CA ASN A 111 12.92 -17.97 10.02
C ASN A 111 14.28 -17.67 9.34
N LYS A 112 14.29 -17.13 8.10
CA LYS A 112 15.52 -16.67 7.45
C LYS A 112 16.10 -15.44 8.15
N PHE A 113 15.25 -14.49 8.55
CA PHE A 113 15.68 -13.28 9.28
C PHE A 113 16.32 -13.61 10.62
N LEU A 114 15.74 -14.58 11.36
CA LEU A 114 16.28 -15.05 12.64
C LEU A 114 17.67 -15.70 12.51
N LYS A 115 18.06 -16.14 11.29
CA LYS A 115 19.41 -16.68 11.04
C LYS A 115 20.45 -15.60 10.80
N ILE A 116 20.05 -14.38 10.46
CA ILE A 116 20.95 -13.30 10.06
C ILE A 116 20.91 -12.08 11.00
N LEU A 117 19.88 -11.99 11.84
CA LEU A 117 19.68 -10.92 12.81
C LEU A 117 19.31 -11.48 14.19
N PRO A 118 19.64 -10.77 15.28
CA PRO A 118 19.15 -11.10 16.60
C PRO A 118 17.62 -11.10 16.68
N ALA A 119 17.04 -12.03 17.45
CA ALA A 119 15.58 -12.20 17.52
C ALA A 119 14.82 -10.93 17.95
N ASN A 120 15.40 -10.14 18.86
CA ASN A 120 14.83 -8.86 19.29
C ASN A 120 14.73 -7.85 18.11
N LYS A 121 15.73 -7.81 17.23
CA LYS A 121 15.68 -6.94 16.04
C LYS A 121 14.63 -7.44 15.04
N VAL A 122 14.53 -8.74 14.81
CA VAL A 122 13.47 -9.31 13.94
C VAL A 122 12.09 -8.95 14.49
N TYR A 123 11.87 -9.10 15.78
CA TYR A 123 10.61 -8.69 16.43
C TYR A 123 10.33 -7.18 16.25
N GLN A 124 11.33 -6.32 16.45
CA GLN A 124 11.20 -4.87 16.25
C GLN A 124 10.91 -4.52 14.79
N ILE A 125 11.48 -5.24 13.81
CA ILE A 125 11.18 -5.05 12.39
C ILE A 125 9.69 -5.33 12.12
N ILE A 126 9.16 -6.45 12.62
CA ILE A 126 7.74 -6.80 12.46
C ILE A 126 6.85 -5.69 13.04
N LYS A 127 7.18 -5.20 14.24
CA LYS A 127 6.45 -4.10 14.89
C LYS A 127 6.55 -2.78 14.11
N ALA A 128 7.71 -2.44 13.59
CA ALA A 128 7.92 -1.25 12.78
C ALA A 128 7.12 -1.30 11.48
N GLU A 129 7.06 -2.46 10.81
CA GLU A 129 6.25 -2.67 9.61
C GLU A 129 4.75 -2.47 9.91
N GLU A 130 4.22 -3.12 10.95
CA GLU A 130 2.83 -2.97 11.39
C GLU A 130 2.48 -1.50 11.69
N GLU A 131 3.36 -0.80 12.40
CA GLU A 131 3.16 0.60 12.78
C GLU A 131 3.19 1.53 11.56
N PHE A 132 4.12 1.32 10.63
CA PHE A 132 4.20 2.08 9.40
C PHE A 132 2.90 1.96 8.58
N HIS A 133 2.40 0.73 8.37
CA HIS A 133 1.14 0.49 7.67
C HIS A 133 -0.03 1.19 8.36
N ARG A 134 -0.13 1.11 9.68
CA ARG A 134 -1.16 1.79 10.47
C ARG A 134 -1.08 3.32 10.33
N LYS A 135 0.13 3.91 10.37
CA LYS A 135 0.34 5.36 10.18
C LYS A 135 -0.09 5.79 8.77
N LYS A 136 0.30 5.03 7.74
CA LYS A 136 -0.07 5.32 6.35
C LYS A 136 -1.58 5.24 6.14
N PHE A 137 -2.24 4.23 6.69
CA PHE A 137 -3.69 4.09 6.63
C PHE A 137 -4.41 5.28 7.28
N ARG A 138 -4.01 5.67 8.51
CA ARG A 138 -4.60 6.82 9.21
C ARG A 138 -4.47 8.12 8.39
N ARG A 139 -3.32 8.37 7.77
CA ARG A 139 -3.10 9.54 6.91
C ARG A 139 -4.00 9.51 5.69
N ALA A 140 -4.13 8.36 5.02
CA ALA A 140 -4.99 8.20 3.85
C ALA A 140 -6.48 8.46 4.17
N VAL A 141 -6.95 8.03 5.35
CA VAL A 141 -8.34 8.29 5.81
C VAL A 141 -8.54 9.78 6.13
N LYS A 142 -7.56 10.43 6.80
CA LYS A 142 -7.66 11.85 7.15
C LYS A 142 -7.70 12.76 5.92
N ASN A 143 -6.95 12.43 4.87
CA ASN A 143 -6.90 13.22 3.64
C ASN A 143 -8.14 13.05 2.73
N LYS A 144 -9.06 12.15 3.07
CA LYS A 144 -10.33 11.95 2.34
C LYS A 144 -11.51 12.71 2.95
N ARG A 145 -11.33 13.34 4.10
CA ARG A 145 -12.31 14.19 4.77
C ARG A 145 -12.05 15.66 4.46
#